data_f648a2141e664a9855c61ef6f05f7ba2
#
_entry.id   f648a2141e664a9855c61ef6f05f7ba2
#
_cell.length_a   1.000
_cell.length_b   1.000
_cell.length_c   1.000
_cell.angle_alpha   90.00
_cell.angle_beta   90.00
_cell.angle_gamma   90.00
#
_symmetry.space_group_name_H-M   'P 1'
#
loop_
_entity.id
_entity.type
_entity.pdbx_description
1 polymer ?
#
loop_
_entity_poly.entity_id
_entity_poly.type
_entity_poly.pdbx_seq_one_letter_code
_entity_poly.pdbx_strand_id
1 'polypeptide(L)'
;MNINIEDFSLTNFNSSVETIPFYYASIEGIADCLGYYIICFKERNSDILSAISFEDILLHKELTEIANHILQTLCIPIRFGDDSHLVASTLGHPFCIDENLFTDRKIWYYYINEGKGLLSIGINLADKVMSLEIITHPTIIKERKETLSIS
;
A
#
# COMPACT_ATOMS: atom_id res chain seq x y z
N MET A 1 -11.83 6.08 6.23
CA MET A 1 -10.69 5.72 7.09
C MET A 1 -9.62 6.80 6.97
N ASN A 2 -9.00 7.15 8.07
CA ASN A 2 -7.90 8.10 8.08
C ASN A 2 -6.60 7.39 8.39
N ILE A 3 -5.58 7.66 7.57
CA ILE A 3 -4.22 7.22 7.86
C ILE A 3 -3.41 8.39 8.38
N ASN A 4 -2.31 8.09 9.05
CA ASN A 4 -1.41 9.12 9.56
C ASN A 4 -0.47 9.60 8.46
N ILE A 5 -0.86 10.64 7.73
CA ILE A 5 -0.07 11.19 6.62
C ILE A 5 1.26 11.77 7.08
N GLU A 6 1.34 12.27 8.31
CA GLU A 6 2.58 12.82 8.84
C GLU A 6 3.69 11.77 8.92
N ASP A 7 3.31 10.51 9.12
CA ASP A 7 4.25 9.40 9.12
C ASP A 7 4.49 8.83 7.73
N PHE A 8 3.81 9.35 6.70
CA PHE A 8 3.97 8.89 5.32
C PHE A 8 5.21 9.54 4.69
N SER A 9 6.36 9.19 5.23
CA SER A 9 7.65 9.68 4.75
C SER A 9 8.67 8.55 4.73
N LEU A 10 9.68 8.70 3.87
CA LEU A 10 10.74 7.72 3.75
C LEU A 10 11.54 7.57 5.04
N THR A 11 11.78 8.67 5.75
CA THR A 11 12.52 8.67 7.01
C THR A 11 11.85 7.78 8.06
N ASN A 12 10.52 7.88 8.21
CA ASN A 12 9.79 7.08 9.18
C ASN A 12 9.79 5.61 8.81
N PHE A 13 9.70 5.29 7.53
CA PHE A 13 9.76 3.90 7.06
C PHE A 13 11.17 3.32 7.19
N ASN A 14 12.22 4.12 6.97
CA ASN A 14 13.59 3.69 7.19
C ASN A 14 13.81 3.22 8.63
N SER A 15 13.23 3.90 9.61
CA SER A 15 13.33 3.48 11.01
C SER A 15 12.72 2.10 11.24
N SER A 16 11.66 1.76 10.49
CA SER A 16 11.01 0.45 10.60
C SER A 16 11.77 -0.67 9.90
N VAL A 17 12.61 -0.33 8.91
CA VAL A 17 13.26 -1.32 8.04
C VAL A 17 14.78 -1.28 8.11
N GLU A 18 15.35 -0.49 9.01
CA GLU A 18 16.80 -0.27 9.11
C GLU A 18 17.64 -1.55 9.29
N THR A 19 17.01 -2.61 9.81
CA THR A 19 17.68 -3.90 10.01
C THR A 19 17.69 -4.78 8.77
N ILE A 20 17.03 -4.36 7.70
CA ILE A 20 16.95 -5.13 6.46
C ILE A 20 18.13 -4.77 5.56
N PRO A 21 19.06 -5.70 5.31
CA PRO A 21 20.33 -5.38 4.65
C PRO A 21 20.21 -5.01 3.17
N PHE A 22 19.11 -5.35 2.52
CA PHE A 22 18.93 -5.02 1.11
C PHE A 22 18.06 -3.79 0.88
N TYR A 23 17.76 -3.02 1.93
CA TYR A 23 17.07 -1.74 1.77
C TYR A 23 18.03 -0.69 1.25
N TYR A 24 17.62 0.03 0.22
CA TYR A 24 18.42 1.11 -0.35
C TYR A 24 17.53 2.17 -1.00
N ALA A 25 18.00 3.40 -1.00
CA ALA A 25 17.27 4.51 -1.61
C ALA A 25 17.64 4.66 -3.09
N SER A 26 16.67 5.03 -3.91
CA SER A 26 16.88 5.38 -5.28
C SER A 26 16.44 6.82 -5.56
N ILE A 27 16.42 7.24 -6.82
CA ILE A 27 16.12 8.60 -7.23
C ILE A 27 14.95 8.62 -8.22
N GLU A 28 14.52 9.83 -8.61
CA GLU A 28 13.50 10.04 -9.65
C GLU A 28 12.13 9.42 -9.34
N GLY A 29 11.68 9.66 -8.11
CA GLY A 29 10.36 9.22 -7.68
C GLY A 29 10.31 7.83 -7.09
N ILE A 30 11.34 7.02 -7.32
CA ILE A 30 11.44 5.69 -6.71
C ILE A 30 12.47 5.78 -5.59
N ALA A 31 11.99 5.69 -4.36
CA ALA A 31 12.85 5.84 -3.20
C ALA A 31 13.55 4.54 -2.84
N ASP A 32 12.84 3.42 -2.91
CA ASP A 32 13.44 2.17 -2.47
C ASP A 32 12.58 0.95 -2.73
N CYS A 33 13.20 -0.22 -2.63
CA CYS A 33 12.48 -1.47 -2.61
C CYS A 33 13.20 -2.50 -1.74
N LEU A 34 12.44 -3.25 -0.98
CA LEU A 34 12.93 -4.37 -0.20
C LEU A 34 12.78 -5.63 -1.05
N GLY A 35 13.80 -5.94 -1.87
CA GLY A 35 13.78 -7.10 -2.75
C GLY A 35 12.62 -7.09 -3.75
N TYR A 36 12.16 -5.88 -4.16
CA TYR A 36 11.00 -5.67 -5.02
C TYR A 36 9.65 -5.96 -4.35
N TYR A 37 9.62 -6.22 -3.05
CA TYR A 37 8.38 -6.51 -2.32
C TYR A 37 7.75 -5.27 -1.69
N ILE A 38 8.55 -4.30 -1.30
CA ILE A 38 8.08 -3.01 -0.78
C ILE A 38 8.76 -1.91 -1.61
N ILE A 39 7.95 -1.14 -2.35
CA ILE A 39 8.46 -0.09 -3.24
C ILE A 39 7.88 1.25 -2.79
N CYS A 40 8.75 2.20 -2.52
CA CYS A 40 8.37 3.56 -2.12
C CYS A 40 8.59 4.52 -3.28
N PHE A 41 7.61 5.38 -3.53
CA PHE A 41 7.66 6.39 -4.58
C PHE A 41 7.63 7.77 -3.93
N LYS A 42 8.47 8.67 -4.39
CA LYS A 42 8.51 10.05 -3.90
C LYS A 42 8.85 11.01 -5.03
N GLU A 43 8.55 12.29 -4.81
CA GLU A 43 9.01 13.34 -5.71
C GLU A 43 10.49 13.65 -5.47
N ARG A 44 11.14 14.17 -6.50
CA ARG A 44 12.54 14.61 -6.39
C ARG A 44 12.68 15.67 -5.29
N ASN A 45 13.74 15.55 -4.49
CA ASN A 45 14.06 16.47 -3.41
C ASN A 45 13.01 16.52 -2.27
N SER A 46 12.17 15.51 -2.16
CA SER A 46 11.21 15.38 -1.07
C SER A 46 11.42 14.06 -0.34
N ASP A 47 11.17 14.06 0.96
CA ASP A 47 11.13 12.84 1.78
C ASP A 47 9.72 12.28 1.90
N ILE A 48 8.72 13.06 1.50
CA ILE A 48 7.31 12.66 1.58
C ILE A 48 7.00 11.69 0.44
N LEU A 49 6.38 10.57 0.77
CA LEU A 49 6.02 9.56 -0.21
C LEU A 49 4.78 9.97 -0.99
N SER A 50 4.81 9.72 -2.29
CA SER A 50 3.64 9.83 -3.18
C SER A 50 2.82 8.55 -3.18
N ALA A 51 3.49 7.43 -2.98
CA ALA A 51 2.87 6.11 -2.91
C ALA A 51 3.82 5.10 -2.26
N ILE A 52 3.25 4.04 -1.73
CA ILE A 52 4.00 2.86 -1.30
C ILE A 52 3.23 1.62 -1.77
N SER A 53 3.96 0.66 -2.33
CA SER A 53 3.40 -0.58 -2.86
C SER A 53 4.01 -1.78 -2.16
N PHE A 54 3.16 -2.70 -1.74
CA PHE A 54 3.55 -3.98 -1.11
C PHE A 54 3.09 -5.11 -2.02
N GLU A 55 4.03 -5.93 -2.49
CA GLU A 55 3.74 -7.06 -3.39
C GLU A 55 4.30 -8.36 -2.84
N ASP A 56 3.55 -9.44 -3.00
CA ASP A 56 3.98 -10.80 -2.63
C ASP A 56 4.57 -10.95 -1.23
N ILE A 57 4.10 -10.12 -0.31
CA ILE A 57 4.62 -10.02 1.06
C ILE A 57 4.47 -11.34 1.81
N LEU A 58 3.37 -12.08 1.57
CA LEU A 58 3.09 -13.32 2.30
C LEU A 58 4.10 -14.44 2.03
N LEU A 59 4.91 -14.31 0.97
CA LEU A 59 5.95 -15.29 0.65
C LEU A 59 7.13 -15.23 1.63
N HIS A 60 7.25 -14.14 2.38
CA HIS A 60 8.39 -13.89 3.26
C HIS A 60 7.92 -13.44 4.63
N LYS A 61 8.13 -14.29 5.64
CA LYS A 61 7.67 -14.02 7.00
C LYS A 61 8.23 -12.71 7.58
N GLU A 62 9.53 -12.47 7.40
CA GLU A 62 10.17 -11.26 7.93
C GLU A 62 9.62 -9.99 7.28
N LEU A 63 9.42 -10.02 5.96
CA LEU A 63 8.84 -8.89 5.24
C LEU A 63 7.39 -8.67 5.63
N THR A 64 6.64 -9.74 5.89
CA THR A 64 5.26 -9.64 6.38
C THR A 64 5.21 -8.91 7.72
N GLU A 65 6.10 -9.22 8.64
CA GLU A 65 6.17 -8.56 9.94
C GLU A 65 6.49 -7.07 9.80
N ILE A 66 7.46 -6.72 8.95
CA ILE A 66 7.85 -5.34 8.67
C ILE A 66 6.69 -4.58 8.01
N ALA A 67 6.08 -5.18 6.99
CA ALA A 67 4.95 -4.58 6.29
C ALA A 67 3.78 -4.31 7.25
N ASN A 68 3.45 -5.27 8.09
CA ASN A 68 2.40 -5.09 9.09
C ASN A 68 2.74 -4.02 10.12
N HIS A 69 4.01 -3.88 10.47
CA HIS A 69 4.45 -2.79 11.34
C HIS A 69 4.25 -1.43 10.68
N ILE A 70 4.57 -1.31 9.39
CA ILE A 70 4.32 -0.10 8.61
C ILE A 70 2.83 0.23 8.58
N LEU A 71 1.98 -0.76 8.31
CA LEU A 71 0.53 -0.55 8.32
C LEU A 71 0.04 -0.06 9.68
N GLN A 72 0.56 -0.61 10.76
CA GLN A 72 0.20 -0.17 12.11
C GLN A 72 0.64 1.26 12.36
N THR A 73 1.84 1.64 11.95
CA THR A 73 2.35 3.01 12.08
C THR A 73 1.46 4.01 11.34
N LEU A 74 0.94 3.61 10.18
CA LEU A 74 0.03 4.43 9.37
C LEU A 74 -1.42 4.39 9.87
N CYS A 75 -1.71 3.63 10.93
CA CYS A 75 -3.06 3.47 11.47
C CYS A 75 -4.02 2.76 10.50
N ILE A 76 -3.50 1.85 9.68
CA ILE A 76 -4.32 1.01 8.81
C ILE A 76 -4.65 -0.27 9.57
N PRO A 77 -5.95 -0.52 9.86
CA PRO A 77 -6.36 -1.59 10.78
C PRO A 77 -6.53 -2.96 10.12
N ILE A 78 -5.70 -3.26 9.14
CA ILE A 78 -5.66 -4.58 8.50
C ILE A 78 -4.24 -5.11 8.49
N ARG A 79 -4.09 -6.40 8.22
CA ARG A 79 -2.80 -7.09 8.17
C ARG A 79 -2.71 -7.92 6.90
N PHE A 80 -1.51 -8.09 6.39
CA PHE A 80 -1.26 -9.08 5.34
C PHE A 80 -1.59 -10.47 5.88
N GLY A 81 -2.35 -11.23 5.11
CA GLY A 81 -2.86 -12.54 5.52
C GLY A 81 -4.27 -12.53 6.07
N ASP A 82 -4.85 -11.37 6.37
CA ASP A 82 -6.25 -11.26 6.75
C ASP A 82 -7.14 -11.74 5.61
N ASP A 83 -8.27 -12.38 5.92
CA ASP A 83 -9.23 -12.76 4.88
C ASP A 83 -10.12 -11.57 4.48
N SER A 84 -10.75 -11.68 3.32
CA SER A 84 -11.56 -10.61 2.78
C SER A 84 -12.76 -10.27 3.67
N HIS A 85 -13.29 -11.26 4.40
CA HIS A 85 -14.40 -11.03 5.32
C HIS A 85 -13.98 -10.11 6.46
N LEU A 86 -12.77 -10.32 7.00
CA LEU A 86 -12.22 -9.44 8.04
C LEU A 86 -11.96 -8.04 7.49
N VAL A 87 -11.44 -7.92 6.28
CA VAL A 87 -11.24 -6.63 5.63
C VAL A 87 -12.56 -5.88 5.50
N ALA A 88 -13.60 -6.55 5.00
CA ALA A 88 -14.93 -5.93 4.84
C ALA A 88 -15.55 -5.54 6.17
N SER A 89 -15.39 -6.36 7.21
CA SER A 89 -15.93 -6.03 8.53
C SER A 89 -15.19 -4.88 9.20
N THR A 90 -13.92 -4.67 8.85
CA THR A 90 -13.08 -3.62 9.43
C THR A 90 -13.18 -2.30 8.65
N LEU A 91 -13.14 -2.36 7.32
CA LEU A 91 -13.10 -1.17 6.44
C LEU A 91 -14.44 -0.87 5.75
N GLY A 92 -15.40 -1.78 5.83
CA GLY A 92 -16.63 -1.68 5.06
C GLY A 92 -16.44 -2.19 3.63
N HIS A 93 -17.44 -1.93 2.79
CA HIS A 93 -17.36 -2.33 1.38
C HIS A 93 -16.44 -1.38 0.61
N PRO A 94 -15.61 -1.92 -0.31
CA PRO A 94 -14.83 -1.06 -1.19
C PRO A 94 -15.75 -0.27 -2.14
N PHE A 95 -15.32 0.91 -2.57
CA PHE A 95 -16.09 1.66 -3.55
C PHE A 95 -15.94 1.11 -4.97
N CYS A 96 -14.91 0.31 -5.21
CA CYS A 96 -14.66 -0.32 -6.50
C CYS A 96 -13.92 -1.63 -6.27
N ILE A 97 -14.27 -2.65 -7.05
CA ILE A 97 -13.55 -3.94 -7.07
C ILE A 97 -13.13 -4.18 -8.52
N ASP A 98 -11.82 -4.30 -8.76
CA ASP A 98 -11.29 -4.67 -10.07
C ASP A 98 -10.98 -6.16 -10.08
N GLU A 99 -11.69 -6.92 -10.90
CA GLU A 99 -11.53 -8.36 -11.05
C GLU A 99 -10.77 -8.74 -12.33
N ASN A 100 -10.41 -7.76 -13.15
CA ASN A 100 -9.93 -7.99 -14.51
C ASN A 100 -8.44 -7.70 -14.70
N LEU A 101 -7.84 -6.83 -13.90
CA LEU A 101 -6.45 -6.43 -14.06
C LEU A 101 -5.47 -7.58 -13.84
N PHE A 102 -5.74 -8.42 -12.83
CA PHE A 102 -4.90 -9.57 -12.48
C PHE A 102 -5.70 -10.86 -12.53
N THR A 103 -5.02 -11.97 -12.82
CA THR A 103 -5.64 -13.30 -12.82
C THR A 103 -5.55 -13.99 -11.46
N ASP A 104 -4.62 -13.55 -10.60
CA ASP A 104 -4.33 -14.17 -9.31
C ASP A 104 -4.96 -13.46 -8.12
N ARG A 105 -5.62 -12.32 -8.35
CA ARG A 105 -6.19 -11.50 -7.28
C ARG A 105 -7.28 -10.58 -7.79
N LYS A 106 -8.14 -10.14 -6.84
CA LYS A 106 -9.04 -9.01 -7.03
C LYS A 106 -8.46 -7.82 -6.31
N ILE A 107 -8.69 -6.61 -6.80
CA ILE A 107 -8.23 -5.39 -6.16
C ILE A 107 -9.43 -4.63 -5.59
N TRP A 108 -9.41 -4.41 -4.30
CA TRP A 108 -10.42 -3.64 -3.58
C TRP A 108 -9.91 -2.24 -3.33
N TYR A 109 -10.71 -1.23 -3.71
CA TYR A 109 -10.33 0.19 -3.61
C TYR A 109 -11.14 0.89 -2.52
N TYR A 110 -10.42 1.66 -1.70
CA TYR A 110 -10.99 2.49 -0.65
C TYR A 110 -10.44 3.90 -0.73
N TYR A 111 -11.27 4.89 -0.42
CA TYR A 111 -10.79 6.25 -0.19
C TYR A 111 -10.26 6.34 1.25
N ILE A 112 -9.18 7.09 1.41
CA ILE A 112 -8.62 7.41 2.72
C ILE A 112 -8.50 8.92 2.84
N ASN A 113 -8.51 9.43 4.08
CA ASN A 113 -8.35 10.85 4.38
C ASN A 113 -9.32 11.73 3.56
N GLU A 114 -10.60 11.37 3.56
CA GLU A 114 -11.64 12.14 2.87
C GLU A 114 -11.39 12.33 1.37
N GLY A 115 -10.86 11.29 0.72
CA GLY A 115 -10.58 11.31 -0.72
C GLY A 115 -9.22 11.87 -1.10
N LYS A 116 -8.40 12.26 -0.15
CA LYS A 116 -7.03 12.73 -0.38
C LYS A 116 -6.04 11.60 -0.62
N GLY A 117 -6.45 10.38 -0.36
CA GLY A 117 -5.65 9.20 -0.60
C GLY A 117 -6.49 8.06 -1.15
N LEU A 118 -5.81 7.08 -1.72
CA LEU A 118 -6.39 5.89 -2.29
C LEU A 118 -5.66 4.67 -1.73
N LEU A 119 -6.42 3.73 -1.18
CA LEU A 119 -5.91 2.45 -0.71
C LEU A 119 -6.42 1.36 -1.63
N SER A 120 -5.53 0.57 -2.19
CA SER A 120 -5.89 -0.62 -2.95
C SER A 120 -5.38 -1.86 -2.26
N ILE A 121 -6.23 -2.88 -2.15
CA ILE A 121 -5.93 -4.11 -1.42
C ILE A 121 -6.10 -5.28 -2.39
N GLY A 122 -5.03 -6.04 -2.62
CA GLY A 122 -5.08 -7.26 -3.42
C GLY A 122 -5.50 -8.45 -2.56
N ILE A 123 -6.59 -9.09 -2.95
CA ILE A 123 -7.11 -10.30 -2.30
C ILE A 123 -6.85 -11.47 -3.23
N ASN A 124 -6.05 -12.43 -2.78
CA ASN A 124 -5.67 -13.58 -3.61
C ASN A 124 -6.79 -14.64 -3.71
N LEU A 125 -6.52 -15.69 -4.50
CA LEU A 125 -7.49 -16.77 -4.70
C LEU A 125 -7.78 -17.58 -3.43
N ALA A 126 -6.89 -17.51 -2.43
CA ALA A 126 -7.11 -18.10 -1.11
C ALA A 126 -7.86 -17.15 -0.16
N ASP A 127 -8.38 -16.05 -0.68
CA ASP A 127 -9.16 -15.05 0.04
C ASP A 127 -8.34 -14.29 1.11
N LYS A 128 -7.05 -14.07 0.85
CA LYS A 128 -6.14 -13.40 1.78
C LYS A 128 -5.59 -12.10 1.20
N VAL A 129 -5.36 -11.11 2.06
CA VAL A 129 -4.65 -9.89 1.69
C VAL A 129 -3.21 -10.25 1.32
N MET A 130 -2.86 -10.09 0.06
CA MET A 130 -1.54 -10.44 -0.47
C MET A 130 -0.73 -9.24 -0.93
N SER A 131 -1.40 -8.15 -1.30
CA SER A 131 -0.76 -6.94 -1.79
C SER A 131 -1.55 -5.72 -1.33
N LEU A 132 -0.89 -4.58 -1.35
CA LEU A 132 -1.51 -3.33 -0.92
C LEU A 132 -0.76 -2.17 -1.53
N GLU A 133 -1.49 -1.12 -1.89
CA GLU A 133 -0.90 0.11 -2.38
C GLU A 133 -1.59 1.29 -1.70
N ILE A 134 -0.80 2.25 -1.27
CA ILE A 134 -1.28 3.50 -0.69
C ILE A 134 -0.80 4.62 -1.58
N ILE A 135 -1.72 5.44 -2.09
CA ILE A 135 -1.40 6.56 -2.97
C ILE A 135 -1.91 7.84 -2.33
N THR A 136 -1.04 8.84 -2.19
CA THR A 136 -1.40 10.14 -1.64
C THR A 136 -1.15 11.30 -2.61
N HIS A 137 -0.49 11.05 -3.74
CA HIS A 137 -0.24 12.08 -4.73
C HIS A 137 -1.49 12.33 -5.59
N PRO A 138 -1.99 13.58 -5.65
CA PRO A 138 -3.25 13.88 -6.33
C PRO A 138 -3.29 13.48 -7.81
N THR A 139 -2.18 13.67 -8.53
CA THR A 139 -2.10 13.33 -9.95
C THR A 139 -2.20 11.82 -10.16
N ILE A 140 -1.51 11.03 -9.34
CA ILE A 140 -1.55 9.57 -9.42
C ILE A 140 -2.94 9.04 -9.09
N ILE A 141 -3.58 9.61 -8.08
CA ILE A 141 -4.97 9.27 -7.72
C ILE A 141 -5.90 9.53 -8.89
N LYS A 142 -5.78 10.69 -9.52
CA LYS A 142 -6.60 11.06 -10.67
C LYS A 142 -6.42 10.08 -11.83
N GLU A 143 -5.18 9.76 -12.16
CA GLU A 143 -4.86 8.80 -13.23
C GLU A 143 -5.43 7.42 -12.94
N ARG A 144 -5.32 6.95 -11.70
CA ARG A 144 -5.86 5.66 -11.31
C ARG A 144 -7.38 5.64 -11.42
N LYS A 145 -8.06 6.70 -10.99
CA LYS A 145 -9.52 6.81 -11.10
C LYS A 145 -9.96 6.81 -12.56
N GLU A 146 -9.24 7.49 -13.45
CA GLU A 146 -9.51 7.49 -14.88
C GLU A 146 -9.36 6.07 -15.47
N THR A 147 -8.31 5.37 -15.10
CA THR A 147 -8.08 3.97 -15.53
C THR A 147 -9.22 3.06 -15.09
N LEU A 148 -9.77 3.27 -13.90
CA LEU A 148 -10.88 2.48 -13.35
C LEU A 148 -12.24 2.97 -13.83
N SER A 149 -12.29 4.04 -14.64
CA SER A 149 -13.52 4.69 -15.08
C SER A 149 -14.40 5.19 -13.93
N ILE A 150 -13.77 5.72 -12.89
CA ILE A 150 -14.42 6.26 -11.70
C ILE A 150 -14.35 7.79 -11.76
N SER A 151 -15.44 8.43 -11.39
CA SER A 151 -15.53 9.90 -11.34
C SER A 151 -15.06 10.48 -10.00
#